data_3eaa4a046ce559c3afe6ac84bc46aa7a
#
_entry.id   3eaa4a046ce559c3afe6ac84bc46aa7a
#
_cell.length_a   1.000
_cell.length_b   1.000
_cell.length_c   1.000
_cell.angle_alpha   90.00
_cell.angle_beta   90.00
_cell.angle_gamma   90.00
#
_symmetry.space_group_name_H-M   'P 1'
#
loop_
_entity.id
_entity.type
_entity.pdbx_description
1 polymer ?
#
loop_
_entity_poly.entity_id
_entity_poly.type
_entity_poly.pdbx_seq_one_letter_code
_entity_poly.pdbx_strand_id
1 'polypeptide(L)'
;MARRIIGTTPKQDGYRMPAEFEPQQGVWMLWPERSDNWRNGGKPAQRTFAEVAKAIARFEQVTVGASVRQYQNARARLPENIRVVELESDDAWVRDCGPTFLVNDRGGLRAVDWAFNAWGGLVDGLYFPWDKDDQVARKICEIAGVDSYRTENFVLEGGSIHVDGEGTVLTTEMCLLSAGRNPDKSKEEIEKMLLDYLGCEKVLWIKDGIDPDETNGHIDDVACFVAPGEVACIWMEDKNHPFYEQAQAAYRFLSGATDAKGRKLKVHKLCLTKKPCLLEGADTIDAVEGTIPRENGEVSIASYMNFLIVNGAVILPQYGDENDALAARQVQEMFPDREVVPVQTREVAFGGGNIHCITQQQPKTE
;
A
#
# COMPACT_ATOMS: atom_id res chain seq x y z
N MET A 1 20.09 8.26 -17.37
CA MET A 1 18.77 8.87 -17.18
C MET A 1 17.74 7.77 -17.34
N ALA A 2 16.78 7.68 -16.43
CA ALA A 2 15.64 6.78 -16.54
C ALA A 2 14.87 7.05 -17.84
N ARG A 3 14.46 6.01 -18.53
CA ARG A 3 13.75 6.09 -19.81
C ARG A 3 12.34 5.58 -19.65
N ARG A 4 11.41 6.20 -20.37
CA ARG A 4 10.09 5.65 -20.57
C ARG A 4 10.13 4.56 -21.65
N ILE A 5 9.63 3.36 -21.34
CA ILE A 5 9.54 2.24 -22.27
C ILE A 5 8.18 2.30 -22.96
N ILE A 6 8.18 2.18 -24.28
CA ILE A 6 7.00 2.32 -25.13
C ILE A 6 6.90 1.11 -26.07
N GLY A 7 5.68 0.66 -26.36
CA GLY A 7 5.39 -0.36 -27.38
C GLY A 7 5.60 -1.81 -26.94
N THR A 8 5.86 -2.04 -25.64
CA THR A 8 5.97 -3.37 -25.05
C THR A 8 5.39 -3.38 -23.64
N THR A 9 5.21 -4.55 -23.05
CA THR A 9 4.76 -4.70 -21.66
C THR A 9 5.86 -5.37 -20.82
N PRO A 10 5.84 -5.21 -19.49
CA PRO A 10 6.77 -5.91 -18.60
C PRO A 10 6.85 -7.41 -18.88
N LYS A 11 5.71 -8.09 -19.01
CA LYS A 11 5.66 -9.54 -19.28
C LYS A 11 6.34 -9.92 -20.59
N GLN A 12 6.14 -9.14 -21.67
CA GLN A 12 6.81 -9.36 -22.95
C GLN A 12 8.33 -9.19 -22.85
N ASP A 13 8.79 -8.28 -22.00
CA ASP A 13 10.21 -8.03 -21.75
C ASP A 13 10.82 -8.97 -20.70
N GLY A 14 10.04 -9.91 -20.14
CA GLY A 14 10.47 -10.89 -19.15
C GLY A 14 10.63 -10.32 -17.73
N TYR A 15 9.88 -9.28 -17.40
CA TYR A 15 9.82 -8.69 -16.06
C TYR A 15 8.56 -9.14 -15.31
N ARG A 16 8.69 -9.29 -14.00
CA ARG A 16 7.60 -9.58 -13.05
C ARG A 16 7.66 -8.67 -11.83
N MET A 17 6.55 -8.45 -11.18
CA MET A 17 6.52 -7.91 -9.82
C MET A 17 6.99 -9.00 -8.86
N PRO A 18 8.06 -8.78 -8.07
CA PRO A 18 8.47 -9.74 -7.05
C PRO A 18 7.51 -9.69 -5.85
N ALA A 19 7.43 -10.79 -5.10
CA ALA A 19 6.73 -10.79 -3.83
C ALA A 19 7.38 -9.82 -2.85
N GLU A 20 6.59 -9.26 -1.93
CA GLU A 20 7.10 -8.32 -0.93
C GLU A 20 8.08 -8.98 0.05
N PHE A 21 7.95 -10.29 0.26
CA PHE A 21 8.89 -11.07 1.09
C PHE A 21 10.21 -11.44 0.38
N GLU A 22 10.37 -11.16 -0.93
CA GLU A 22 11.64 -11.31 -1.64
C GLU A 22 12.64 -10.23 -1.18
N PRO A 23 13.98 -10.42 -1.37
CA PRO A 23 14.98 -9.46 -0.92
C PRO A 23 14.77 -8.05 -1.47
N GLN A 24 14.88 -7.06 -0.60
CA GLN A 24 14.68 -5.65 -0.92
C GLN A 24 15.99 -4.88 -0.83
N GLN A 25 16.12 -3.81 -1.60
CA GLN A 25 17.21 -2.84 -1.52
C GLN A 25 16.88 -1.73 -0.53
N GLY A 26 15.61 -1.37 -0.41
CA GLY A 26 15.16 -0.33 0.50
C GLY A 26 13.69 0.05 0.30
N VAL A 27 13.24 1.00 1.09
CA VAL A 27 11.87 1.49 1.12
C VAL A 27 11.82 2.99 0.85
N TRP A 28 10.86 3.39 0.03
CA TRP A 28 10.48 4.77 -0.22
C TRP A 28 9.32 5.20 0.67
N MET A 29 9.36 6.44 1.15
CA MET A 29 8.28 7.11 1.87
C MET A 29 8.15 8.54 1.37
N LEU A 30 7.00 9.18 1.60
CA LEU A 30 6.78 10.62 1.42
C LEU A 30 6.55 11.28 2.77
N TRP A 31 6.86 12.57 2.88
CA TRP A 31 6.71 13.31 4.13
C TRP A 31 5.33 13.96 4.22
N PRO A 32 4.51 13.66 5.25
CA PRO A 32 3.16 14.16 5.34
C PRO A 32 3.14 15.66 5.69
N GLU A 33 2.39 16.46 4.93
CA GLU A 33 2.25 17.91 5.16
C GLU A 33 0.85 18.45 4.90
N ARG A 34 -0.03 17.68 4.26
CA ARG A 34 -1.35 18.13 3.83
C ARG A 34 -2.26 18.42 5.02
N SER A 35 -2.59 19.69 5.27
CA SER A 35 -3.36 20.11 6.45
C SER A 35 -4.86 19.80 6.38
N ASP A 36 -5.39 19.55 5.19
CA ASP A 36 -6.77 19.12 4.96
C ASP A 36 -6.95 17.58 5.03
N ASN A 37 -5.87 16.84 5.28
CA ASN A 37 -5.89 15.42 5.60
C ASN A 37 -5.31 15.14 7.00
N TRP A 38 -4.16 15.75 7.32
CA TRP A 38 -3.42 15.49 8.55
C TRP A 38 -3.73 16.52 9.63
N ARG A 39 -4.38 16.11 10.72
CA ARG A 39 -4.73 16.98 11.84
C ARG A 39 -3.53 17.73 12.42
N ASN A 40 -3.76 18.89 13.02
CA ASN A 40 -2.74 19.74 13.65
C ASN A 40 -1.57 20.08 12.70
N GLY A 41 -1.87 20.34 11.41
CA GLY A 41 -0.87 20.69 10.40
C GLY A 41 0.14 19.59 10.14
N GLY A 42 -0.28 18.31 10.22
CA GLY A 42 0.53 17.12 9.94
C GLY A 42 1.57 16.76 11.02
N LYS A 43 1.72 17.55 12.08
CA LYS A 43 2.80 17.33 13.07
C LYS A 43 2.70 16.00 13.84
N PRO A 44 1.52 15.51 14.26
CA PRO A 44 1.40 14.18 14.82
C PRO A 44 1.76 13.09 13.82
N ALA A 45 1.26 13.18 12.58
CA ALA A 45 1.59 12.26 11.50
C ALA A 45 3.09 12.23 11.22
N GLN A 46 3.76 13.40 11.11
CA GLN A 46 5.22 13.49 10.92
C GLN A 46 6.01 12.75 12.01
N ARG A 47 5.56 12.78 13.26
CA ARG A 47 6.19 12.00 14.34
C ARG A 47 6.03 10.50 14.09
N THR A 48 4.84 10.05 13.73
CA THR A 48 4.57 8.63 13.46
C THR A 48 5.32 8.13 12.23
N PHE A 49 5.34 8.91 11.13
CA PHE A 49 6.14 8.59 9.94
C PHE A 49 7.63 8.47 10.26
N ALA A 50 8.16 9.35 11.11
CA ALA A 50 9.56 9.25 11.55
C ALA A 50 9.82 7.97 12.37
N GLU A 51 8.89 7.53 13.22
CA GLU A 51 9.04 6.27 13.97
C GLU A 51 8.95 5.05 13.03
N VAL A 52 8.04 5.05 12.06
CA VAL A 52 7.98 4.00 11.02
C VAL A 52 9.28 3.95 10.21
N ALA A 53 9.77 5.10 9.74
CA ALA A 53 11.02 5.19 8.99
C ALA A 53 12.24 4.68 9.80
N LYS A 54 12.32 5.02 11.10
CA LYS A 54 13.36 4.50 12.01
C LYS A 54 13.26 2.99 12.23
N ALA A 55 12.05 2.45 12.34
CA ALA A 55 11.81 1.02 12.49
C ALA A 55 12.32 0.26 11.25
N ILE A 56 11.99 0.73 10.05
CA ILE A 56 12.45 0.15 8.77
C ILE A 56 13.98 0.28 8.64
N ALA A 57 14.55 1.45 8.98
CA ALA A 57 15.99 1.75 8.83
C ALA A 57 16.92 0.87 9.68
N ARG A 58 16.38 0.04 10.56
CA ARG A 58 17.12 -1.02 11.27
C ARG A 58 17.48 -2.19 10.36
N PHE A 59 16.77 -2.37 9.26
CA PHE A 59 16.83 -3.56 8.43
C PHE A 59 17.24 -3.27 6.98
N GLU A 60 16.85 -2.10 6.46
CA GLU A 60 17.17 -1.71 5.09
C GLU A 60 17.17 -0.19 4.91
N GLN A 61 17.61 0.26 3.74
CA GLN A 61 17.70 1.68 3.44
C GLN A 61 16.32 2.32 3.32
N VAL A 62 16.14 3.49 3.91
CA VAL A 62 14.93 4.31 3.76
C VAL A 62 15.26 5.60 3.02
N THR A 63 14.44 5.93 2.02
CA THR A 63 14.47 7.23 1.34
C THR A 63 13.13 7.92 1.52
N VAL A 64 13.14 9.14 2.03
CA VAL A 64 11.96 9.97 2.27
C VAL A 64 11.95 11.14 1.30
N GLY A 65 10.93 11.21 0.44
CA GLY A 65 10.63 12.37 -0.39
C GLY A 65 9.93 13.44 0.45
N ALA A 66 10.39 14.67 0.35
CA ALA A 66 9.77 15.80 1.02
C ALA A 66 9.70 17.00 0.07
N SER A 67 8.64 17.80 0.17
CA SER A 67 8.54 19.05 -0.58
C SER A 67 9.68 20.01 -0.21
N VAL A 68 9.99 20.95 -1.09
CA VAL A 68 10.99 21.99 -0.83
C VAL A 68 10.73 22.70 0.51
N ARG A 69 9.46 22.94 0.84
CA ARG A 69 9.06 23.61 2.09
C ARG A 69 9.33 22.77 3.33
N GLN A 70 9.21 21.45 3.21
CA GLN A 70 9.32 20.49 4.33
C GLN A 70 10.68 19.81 4.42
N TYR A 71 11.55 19.97 3.43
CA TYR A 71 12.86 19.30 3.41
C TYR A 71 13.65 19.46 4.71
N GLN A 72 13.81 20.70 5.20
CA GLN A 72 14.53 20.98 6.44
C GLN A 72 13.84 20.41 7.68
N ASN A 73 12.49 20.43 7.70
CA ASN A 73 11.72 19.82 8.77
C ASN A 73 11.89 18.28 8.79
N ALA A 74 11.78 17.63 7.63
CA ALA A 74 12.01 16.19 7.50
C ALA A 74 13.44 15.83 7.92
N ARG A 75 14.44 16.56 7.41
CA ARG A 75 15.85 16.33 7.73
C ARG A 75 16.15 16.46 9.23
N ALA A 76 15.55 17.44 9.91
CA ALA A 76 15.73 17.67 11.34
C ALA A 76 15.08 16.58 12.23
N ARG A 77 14.08 15.86 11.72
CA ARG A 77 13.34 14.82 12.47
C ARG A 77 13.83 13.41 12.21
N LEU A 78 14.46 13.19 11.08
CA LEU A 78 14.95 11.87 10.66
C LEU A 78 16.44 11.71 10.98
N PRO A 79 16.90 10.51 11.41
CA PRO A 79 18.30 10.21 11.60
C PRO A 79 19.11 10.35 10.30
N GLU A 80 20.43 10.51 10.42
CA GLU A 80 21.33 10.74 9.29
C GLU A 80 21.38 9.57 8.29
N ASN A 81 21.18 8.34 8.77
CA ASN A 81 21.15 7.14 7.93
C ASN A 81 19.89 7.02 7.09
N ILE A 82 18.87 7.84 7.31
CA ILE A 82 17.69 7.94 6.44
C ILE A 82 17.94 9.02 5.40
N ARG A 83 17.90 8.65 4.13
CA ARG A 83 18.05 9.58 3.02
C ARG A 83 16.81 10.46 2.88
N VAL A 84 16.98 11.77 2.74
CA VAL A 84 15.90 12.70 2.40
C VAL A 84 16.20 13.33 1.04
N VAL A 85 15.20 13.35 0.17
CA VAL A 85 15.27 13.94 -1.18
C VAL A 85 14.16 14.93 -1.39
N GLU A 86 14.40 15.97 -2.19
CA GLU A 86 13.33 16.87 -2.62
C GLU A 86 12.44 16.17 -3.64
N LEU A 87 11.17 16.00 -3.27
CA LEU A 87 10.15 15.40 -4.11
C LEU A 87 8.79 15.99 -3.74
N GLU A 88 8.16 16.69 -4.69
CA GLU A 88 6.83 17.25 -4.52
C GLU A 88 5.77 16.17 -4.68
N SER A 89 4.78 16.18 -3.80
CA SER A 89 3.56 15.37 -3.85
C SER A 89 2.36 16.18 -3.37
N ASP A 90 1.16 15.70 -3.61
CA ASP A 90 -0.07 16.29 -3.07
C ASP A 90 -0.41 15.69 -1.71
N ASP A 91 -0.08 14.38 -1.47
CA ASP A 91 -0.11 13.77 -0.15
C ASP A 91 1.00 12.71 -0.01
N ALA A 92 0.99 11.90 1.06
CA ALA A 92 2.11 11.05 1.48
C ALA A 92 1.90 9.55 1.22
N TRP A 93 1.01 9.18 0.31
CA TRP A 93 0.59 7.79 0.04
C TRP A 93 1.41 7.16 -1.09
N VAL A 94 2.71 6.95 -0.84
CA VAL A 94 3.65 6.47 -1.87
C VAL A 94 3.37 5.04 -2.35
N ARG A 95 2.66 4.24 -1.59
CA ARG A 95 2.19 2.92 -2.04
C ARG A 95 1.34 3.06 -3.30
N ASP A 96 0.48 4.06 -3.33
CA ASP A 96 -0.55 4.22 -4.35
C ASP A 96 -0.10 5.09 -5.52
N CYS A 97 0.61 6.17 -5.25
CA CYS A 97 1.14 7.06 -6.28
C CYS A 97 2.59 6.77 -6.68
N GLY A 98 3.27 5.85 -5.99
CA GLY A 98 4.64 5.45 -6.27
C GLY A 98 4.74 4.36 -7.36
N PRO A 99 5.97 4.03 -7.80
CA PRO A 99 6.19 3.03 -8.83
C PRO A 99 6.01 1.60 -8.30
N THR A 100 5.37 0.72 -9.07
CA THR A 100 5.46 -0.72 -8.85
C THR A 100 6.74 -1.24 -9.47
N PHE A 101 7.71 -1.62 -8.64
CA PHE A 101 9.00 -2.13 -9.12
C PHE A 101 8.90 -3.56 -9.65
N LEU A 102 9.68 -3.84 -10.69
CA LEU A 102 9.71 -5.10 -11.42
C LEU A 102 11.14 -5.60 -11.54
N VAL A 103 11.32 -6.91 -11.45
CA VAL A 103 12.61 -7.58 -11.65
C VAL A 103 12.54 -8.60 -12.78
N ASN A 104 13.72 -8.97 -13.32
CA ASN A 104 13.86 -10.11 -14.22
C ASN A 104 14.99 -11.04 -13.78
N ASP A 105 15.06 -12.23 -14.36
CA ASP A 105 16.05 -13.27 -14.01
C ASP A 105 17.51 -12.91 -14.39
N ARG A 106 17.73 -11.72 -15.00
CA ARG A 106 19.05 -11.23 -15.39
C ARG A 106 19.55 -10.10 -14.49
N GLY A 107 18.92 -9.90 -13.33
CA GLY A 107 19.24 -8.80 -12.41
C GLY A 107 18.78 -7.42 -12.89
N GLY A 108 17.86 -7.35 -13.87
CA GLY A 108 17.29 -6.08 -14.34
C GLY A 108 16.23 -5.55 -13.38
N LEU A 109 16.22 -4.23 -13.18
CA LEU A 109 15.20 -3.49 -12.42
C LEU A 109 14.47 -2.52 -13.37
N ARG A 110 13.16 -2.57 -13.37
CA ARG A 110 12.26 -1.63 -14.03
C ARG A 110 11.08 -1.30 -13.11
N ALA A 111 10.19 -0.45 -13.55
CA ALA A 111 8.99 -0.13 -12.79
C ALA A 111 7.78 0.11 -13.69
N VAL A 112 6.57 -0.04 -13.13
CA VAL A 112 5.35 0.49 -13.73
C VAL A 112 5.05 1.83 -13.05
N ASP A 113 4.80 2.82 -13.86
CA ASP A 113 4.31 4.15 -13.52
C ASP A 113 2.83 4.18 -13.91
N TRP A 114 1.94 3.85 -12.96
CA TRP A 114 0.50 3.82 -13.14
C TRP A 114 -0.08 5.22 -13.23
N ALA A 115 -1.19 5.39 -13.93
CA ALA A 115 -1.98 6.62 -13.80
C ALA A 115 -2.64 6.65 -12.41
N PHE A 116 -2.52 7.79 -11.73
CA PHE A 116 -3.10 8.03 -10.41
C PHE A 116 -4.13 9.16 -10.47
N ASN A 117 -5.26 9.00 -9.76
CA ASN A 117 -6.35 9.96 -9.79
C ASN A 117 -7.01 10.20 -8.41
N ALA A 118 -6.22 10.14 -7.34
CA ALA A 118 -6.68 10.34 -5.96
C ALA A 118 -7.84 9.40 -5.59
N TRP A 119 -7.74 8.11 -5.97
CA TRP A 119 -8.66 7.00 -5.65
C TRP A 119 -10.08 7.12 -6.21
N GLY A 120 -10.32 7.96 -7.21
CA GLY A 120 -11.66 8.03 -7.79
C GLY A 120 -11.85 9.16 -8.79
N GLY A 121 -10.84 9.98 -9.02
CA GLY A 121 -10.86 11.07 -9.98
C GLY A 121 -11.97 12.07 -9.68
N LEU A 122 -12.77 12.39 -10.70
CA LEU A 122 -13.90 13.32 -10.55
C LEU A 122 -15.20 12.62 -10.08
N VAL A 123 -15.18 11.29 -9.85
CA VAL A 123 -16.36 10.53 -9.40
C VAL A 123 -16.44 10.52 -7.88
N ASP A 124 -15.41 10.02 -7.23
CA ASP A 124 -15.31 9.84 -5.78
C ASP A 124 -13.89 10.05 -5.23
N GLY A 125 -13.02 10.73 -6.00
CA GLY A 125 -11.65 11.06 -5.57
C GLY A 125 -11.61 11.94 -4.32
N LEU A 126 -10.63 11.69 -3.46
CA LEU A 126 -10.55 12.33 -2.14
C LEU A 126 -10.13 13.79 -2.20
N TYR A 127 -9.39 14.19 -3.25
CA TYR A 127 -8.95 15.58 -3.45
C TYR A 127 -8.69 15.90 -4.92
N PHE A 128 -8.68 17.19 -5.21
CA PHE A 128 -8.34 17.77 -6.50
C PHE A 128 -7.53 19.06 -6.29
N PRO A 129 -6.43 19.32 -7.04
CA PRO A 129 -5.81 18.47 -8.05
C PRO A 129 -4.95 17.34 -7.45
N TRP A 130 -4.54 16.36 -8.27
CA TRP A 130 -3.63 15.24 -7.92
C TRP A 130 -2.42 15.13 -8.86
N ASP A 131 -2.13 16.19 -9.59
CA ASP A 131 -1.12 16.19 -10.66
C ASP A 131 0.31 15.97 -10.15
N LYS A 132 0.63 16.34 -8.91
CA LYS A 132 1.93 16.04 -8.31
C LYS A 132 2.04 14.58 -7.93
N ASP A 133 0.99 14.00 -7.36
CA ASP A 133 0.97 12.57 -7.01
C ASP A 133 1.06 11.70 -8.24
N ASP A 134 0.40 12.04 -9.33
CA ASP A 134 0.52 11.34 -10.63
C ASP A 134 1.96 11.40 -11.23
N GLN A 135 2.83 12.26 -10.72
CA GLN A 135 4.24 12.33 -11.12
C GLN A 135 5.21 11.64 -10.14
N VAL A 136 4.77 11.22 -8.96
CA VAL A 136 5.65 10.64 -7.92
C VAL A 136 6.36 9.40 -8.43
N ALA A 137 5.65 8.45 -9.07
CA ALA A 137 6.26 7.22 -9.60
C ALA A 137 7.39 7.54 -10.57
N ARG A 138 7.15 8.43 -11.51
CA ARG A 138 8.16 8.89 -12.47
C ARG A 138 9.36 9.51 -11.77
N LYS A 139 9.14 10.39 -10.81
CA LYS A 139 10.22 11.07 -10.07
C LYS A 139 11.06 10.09 -9.27
N ILE A 140 10.44 9.13 -8.60
CA ILE A 140 11.17 8.06 -7.91
C ILE A 140 12.01 7.25 -8.90
N CYS A 141 11.48 6.88 -10.07
CA CYS A 141 12.23 6.18 -11.11
C CYS A 141 13.43 7.01 -11.61
N GLU A 142 13.28 8.33 -11.80
CA GLU A 142 14.37 9.23 -12.19
C GLU A 142 15.48 9.27 -11.10
N ILE A 143 15.10 9.38 -9.81
CA ILE A 143 16.05 9.42 -8.68
C ILE A 143 16.76 8.08 -8.50
N ALA A 144 16.05 6.96 -8.70
CA ALA A 144 16.58 5.61 -8.61
C ALA A 144 17.36 5.16 -9.86
N GLY A 145 17.26 5.91 -10.98
CA GLY A 145 17.88 5.54 -12.25
C GLY A 145 17.22 4.34 -12.94
N VAL A 146 15.92 4.12 -12.72
CA VAL A 146 15.14 2.96 -13.16
C VAL A 146 14.25 3.30 -14.35
N ASP A 147 14.32 2.54 -15.43
CA ASP A 147 13.43 2.67 -16.59
C ASP A 147 11.99 2.25 -16.21
N SER A 148 10.97 2.91 -16.78
CA SER A 148 9.58 2.65 -16.42
C SER A 148 8.64 2.51 -17.62
N TYR A 149 7.55 1.78 -17.39
CA TYR A 149 6.39 1.67 -18.28
C TYR A 149 5.27 2.58 -17.76
N ARG A 150 4.81 3.54 -18.53
CA ARG A 150 3.69 4.41 -18.15
C ARG A 150 2.37 3.88 -18.69
N THR A 151 1.35 3.78 -17.84
CA THR A 151 -0.02 3.38 -18.22
C THR A 151 -0.95 4.60 -18.28
N GLU A 152 -0.90 5.39 -19.34
CA GLU A 152 -1.66 6.66 -19.43
C GLU A 152 -3.18 6.52 -19.31
N ASN A 153 -3.73 5.37 -19.71
CA ASN A 153 -5.17 5.10 -19.78
C ASN A 153 -5.59 3.95 -18.85
N PHE A 154 -4.83 3.71 -17.79
CA PHE A 154 -5.15 2.70 -16.81
C PHE A 154 -4.75 3.16 -15.41
N VAL A 155 -5.75 3.47 -14.60
CA VAL A 155 -5.58 3.87 -13.21
C VAL A 155 -5.42 2.64 -12.35
N LEU A 156 -4.38 2.66 -11.50
CA LEU A 156 -4.14 1.61 -10.51
C LEU A 156 -3.28 2.16 -9.38
N GLU A 157 -3.62 1.78 -8.18
CA GLU A 157 -2.86 2.05 -6.96
C GLU A 157 -2.11 0.79 -6.50
N GLY A 158 -0.89 0.95 -5.96
CA GLY A 158 -0.11 -0.18 -5.46
C GLY A 158 -0.77 -0.94 -4.31
N GLY A 159 -1.58 -0.26 -3.49
CA GLY A 159 -2.36 -0.87 -2.42
C GLY A 159 -3.52 -1.73 -2.89
N SER A 160 -3.96 -1.57 -4.15
CA SER A 160 -5.02 -2.38 -4.75
C SER A 160 -4.58 -3.77 -5.21
N ILE A 161 -3.28 -4.06 -5.18
CA ILE A 161 -2.69 -5.32 -5.66
C ILE A 161 -1.72 -5.91 -4.64
N HIS A 162 -1.62 -7.25 -4.61
CA HIS A 162 -0.56 -7.98 -3.90
C HIS A 162 -0.19 -9.24 -4.66
N VAL A 163 1.10 -9.57 -4.78
CA VAL A 163 1.58 -10.70 -5.59
C VAL A 163 2.35 -11.72 -4.76
N ASP A 164 2.33 -13.00 -5.20
CA ASP A 164 3.12 -14.08 -4.62
C ASP A 164 4.53 -14.20 -5.20
N GLY A 165 4.87 -13.39 -6.21
CA GLY A 165 6.13 -13.48 -6.95
C GLY A 165 6.22 -14.69 -7.90
N GLU A 166 5.25 -15.58 -7.89
CA GLU A 166 5.22 -16.80 -8.70
C GLU A 166 4.06 -16.85 -9.71
N GLY A 167 3.48 -15.68 -9.99
CA GLY A 167 2.48 -15.49 -11.04
C GLY A 167 1.05 -15.29 -10.57
N THR A 168 0.79 -15.20 -9.24
CA THR A 168 -0.54 -14.91 -8.72
C THR A 168 -0.62 -13.48 -8.23
N VAL A 169 -1.69 -12.77 -8.56
CA VAL A 169 -2.02 -11.45 -8.02
C VAL A 169 -3.38 -11.49 -7.30
N LEU A 170 -3.45 -10.89 -6.12
CA LEU A 170 -4.67 -10.60 -5.35
C LEU A 170 -5.13 -9.19 -5.64
N THR A 171 -6.45 -9.00 -5.74
CA THR A 171 -7.10 -7.69 -5.83
C THR A 171 -8.55 -7.80 -5.38
N THR A 172 -9.27 -6.66 -5.31
CA THR A 172 -10.71 -6.63 -5.03
C THR A 172 -11.53 -6.14 -6.22
N GLU A 173 -12.73 -6.69 -6.40
CA GLU A 173 -13.70 -6.19 -7.38
C GLU A 173 -14.20 -4.79 -6.99
N MET A 174 -14.45 -4.58 -5.71
CA MET A 174 -14.91 -3.31 -5.16
C MET A 174 -14.01 -2.15 -5.59
N CYS A 175 -12.68 -2.32 -5.59
CA CYS A 175 -11.72 -1.30 -6.00
C CYS A 175 -11.62 -1.20 -7.53
N LEU A 176 -11.12 -2.24 -8.21
CA LEU A 176 -10.72 -2.12 -9.61
C LEU A 176 -11.90 -2.04 -10.59
N LEU A 177 -13.09 -2.47 -10.19
CA LEU A 177 -14.31 -2.33 -11.00
C LEU A 177 -15.14 -1.12 -10.60
N SER A 178 -14.65 -0.25 -9.71
CA SER A 178 -15.34 0.99 -9.34
C SER A 178 -15.39 1.98 -10.52
N ALA A 179 -16.42 2.80 -10.53
CA ALA A 179 -16.60 3.83 -11.56
C ALA A 179 -15.50 4.91 -11.54
N GLY A 180 -14.81 5.05 -10.42
CA GLY A 180 -13.73 6.02 -10.25
C GLY A 180 -12.37 5.57 -10.78
N ARG A 181 -12.21 4.32 -11.27
CA ARG A 181 -10.92 3.79 -11.75
C ARG A 181 -10.89 3.69 -13.28
N ASN A 182 -11.44 2.60 -13.82
CA ASN A 182 -11.37 2.27 -15.25
C ASN A 182 -12.76 1.94 -15.81
N PRO A 183 -13.74 2.86 -15.80
CA PRO A 183 -15.14 2.58 -16.13
C PRO A 183 -15.35 2.13 -17.57
N ASP A 184 -14.43 2.46 -18.48
CA ASP A 184 -14.50 2.11 -19.90
C ASP A 184 -13.93 0.72 -20.21
N LYS A 185 -13.48 -0.04 -19.18
CA LYS A 185 -12.85 -1.35 -19.35
C LYS A 185 -13.69 -2.46 -18.73
N SER A 186 -13.75 -3.60 -19.43
CA SER A 186 -14.32 -4.81 -18.84
C SER A 186 -13.38 -5.43 -17.80
N LYS A 187 -13.93 -6.31 -16.96
CA LYS A 187 -13.12 -7.07 -15.99
C LYS A 187 -11.98 -7.84 -16.65
N GLU A 188 -12.24 -8.45 -17.82
CA GLU A 188 -11.27 -9.21 -18.60
C GLU A 188 -10.15 -8.31 -19.14
N GLU A 189 -10.46 -7.08 -19.54
CA GLU A 189 -9.47 -6.10 -19.97
C GLU A 189 -8.59 -5.63 -18.80
N ILE A 190 -9.20 -5.40 -17.63
CA ILE A 190 -8.47 -5.06 -16.40
C ILE A 190 -7.56 -6.24 -15.99
N GLU A 191 -8.09 -7.46 -15.99
CA GLU A 191 -7.32 -8.67 -15.68
C GLU A 191 -6.11 -8.82 -16.62
N LYS A 192 -6.33 -8.60 -17.93
CA LYS A 192 -5.24 -8.62 -18.91
C LYS A 192 -4.16 -7.57 -18.62
N MET A 193 -4.55 -6.35 -18.21
CA MET A 193 -3.60 -5.31 -17.81
C MET A 193 -2.78 -5.74 -16.59
N LEU A 194 -3.42 -6.32 -15.57
CA LEU A 194 -2.71 -6.84 -14.40
C LEU A 194 -1.70 -7.92 -14.79
N LEU A 195 -2.12 -8.90 -15.59
CA LEU A 195 -1.25 -10.01 -16.02
C LEU A 195 -0.06 -9.53 -16.86
N ASP A 196 -0.28 -8.59 -17.77
CA ASP A 196 0.76 -8.07 -18.68
C ASP A 196 1.75 -7.15 -17.95
N TYR A 197 1.28 -6.31 -17.01
CA TYR A 197 2.13 -5.31 -16.37
C TYR A 197 2.79 -5.80 -15.08
N LEU A 198 2.21 -6.82 -14.42
CA LEU A 198 2.81 -7.43 -13.23
C LEU A 198 3.59 -8.70 -13.53
N GLY A 199 3.54 -9.20 -14.79
CA GLY A 199 4.17 -10.46 -15.18
C GLY A 199 3.51 -11.68 -14.51
N CYS A 200 2.20 -11.59 -14.22
CA CYS A 200 1.42 -12.64 -13.58
C CYS A 200 0.70 -13.55 -14.59
N GLU A 201 0.16 -14.67 -14.08
CA GLU A 201 -0.57 -15.69 -14.85
C GLU A 201 -2.02 -15.86 -14.37
N LYS A 202 -2.31 -15.40 -13.12
CA LYS A 202 -3.61 -15.60 -12.49
C LYS A 202 -3.97 -14.43 -11.59
N VAL A 203 -5.22 -13.96 -11.69
CA VAL A 203 -5.80 -12.99 -10.76
C VAL A 203 -6.78 -13.68 -9.84
N LEU A 204 -6.68 -13.42 -8.54
CA LEU A 204 -7.65 -13.82 -7.53
C LEU A 204 -8.44 -12.58 -7.10
N TRP A 205 -9.71 -12.56 -7.44
CA TRP A 205 -10.62 -11.45 -7.18
C TRP A 205 -11.41 -11.69 -5.89
N ILE A 206 -11.06 -10.98 -4.82
CA ILE A 206 -11.93 -10.89 -3.64
C ILE A 206 -13.03 -9.87 -3.97
N LYS A 207 -14.27 -10.19 -3.60
CA LYS A 207 -15.40 -9.35 -4.01
C LYS A 207 -15.36 -7.97 -3.37
N ASP A 208 -15.28 -7.93 -2.04
CA ASP A 208 -15.41 -6.70 -1.26
C ASP A 208 -14.17 -6.51 -0.37
N GLY A 209 -13.69 -5.27 -0.27
CA GLY A 209 -12.72 -4.85 0.75
C GLY A 209 -13.38 -4.44 2.05
N ILE A 210 -12.64 -3.81 2.94
CA ILE A 210 -13.16 -3.25 4.19
C ILE A 210 -13.80 -1.89 3.89
N ASP A 211 -15.00 -1.67 4.38
CA ASP A 211 -15.74 -0.43 4.27
C ASP A 211 -15.96 0.16 5.71
N PRO A 212 -15.80 1.48 5.95
CA PRO A 212 -15.59 2.58 5.01
C PRO A 212 -14.10 2.82 4.69
N ASP A 213 -13.64 2.24 3.64
CA ASP A 213 -12.31 2.48 3.12
C ASP A 213 -12.38 3.54 2.02
N GLU A 214 -11.66 4.62 2.17
CA GLU A 214 -11.59 5.72 1.20
C GLU A 214 -10.98 5.30 -0.15
N THR A 215 -10.33 4.14 -0.19
CA THR A 215 -9.73 3.56 -1.39
C THR A 215 -10.65 2.64 -2.19
N ASN A 216 -11.94 2.53 -1.81
CA ASN A 216 -12.89 1.53 -2.33
C ASN A 216 -12.45 0.08 -2.09
N GLY A 217 -11.90 -0.20 -0.90
CA GLY A 217 -11.59 -1.55 -0.47
C GLY A 217 -10.31 -2.15 -1.05
N HIS A 218 -9.19 -1.48 -0.88
CA HIS A 218 -7.87 -1.99 -1.23
C HIS A 218 -7.58 -3.36 -0.63
N ILE A 219 -6.82 -4.19 -1.36
CA ILE A 219 -6.47 -5.54 -0.93
C ILE A 219 -5.50 -5.55 0.26
N ASP A 220 -4.66 -4.54 0.41
CA ASP A 220 -3.63 -4.44 1.45
C ASP A 220 -4.20 -4.26 2.88
N ASP A 221 -5.48 -3.94 2.99
CA ASP A 221 -6.22 -3.97 4.26
C ASP A 221 -6.95 -5.30 4.52
N VAL A 222 -6.99 -6.21 3.53
CA VAL A 222 -7.80 -7.45 3.56
C VAL A 222 -6.94 -8.71 3.55
N ALA A 223 -5.96 -8.80 2.66
CA ALA A 223 -5.14 -10.00 2.50
C ALA A 223 -3.79 -9.69 1.84
N CYS A 224 -2.75 -10.45 2.22
CA CYS A 224 -1.45 -10.40 1.56
C CYS A 224 -0.78 -11.79 1.51
N PHE A 225 0.05 -12.05 0.51
CA PHE A 225 0.90 -13.23 0.50
C PHE A 225 2.02 -13.11 1.52
N VAL A 226 2.21 -14.14 2.33
CA VAL A 226 3.26 -14.20 3.36
C VAL A 226 4.40 -15.15 2.99
N ALA A 227 4.11 -16.12 2.12
CA ALA A 227 5.05 -17.03 1.49
C ALA A 227 4.42 -17.62 0.21
N PRO A 228 5.18 -18.31 -0.67
CA PRO A 228 4.61 -18.99 -1.82
C PRO A 228 3.51 -19.99 -1.43
N GLY A 229 2.27 -19.78 -1.92
CA GLY A 229 1.10 -20.60 -1.58
C GLY A 229 0.50 -20.33 -0.19
N GLU A 230 1.00 -19.35 0.56
CA GLU A 230 0.47 -18.95 1.88
C GLU A 230 0.00 -17.49 1.86
N VAL A 231 -1.19 -17.24 2.38
CA VAL A 231 -1.83 -15.92 2.40
C VAL A 231 -2.36 -15.60 3.79
N ALA A 232 -2.08 -14.40 4.29
CA ALA A 232 -2.77 -13.84 5.45
C ALA A 232 -4.10 -13.22 5.01
N CYS A 233 -5.12 -13.35 5.84
CA CYS A 233 -6.44 -12.78 5.60
C CYS A 233 -7.01 -12.24 6.90
N ILE A 234 -7.66 -11.09 6.85
CA ILE A 234 -8.36 -10.54 8.01
C ILE A 234 -9.37 -11.54 8.55
N TRP A 235 -9.54 -11.54 9.89
CA TRP A 235 -10.46 -12.40 10.57
C TRP A 235 -11.18 -11.69 11.70
N MET A 236 -12.51 -11.87 11.78
CA MET A 236 -13.34 -11.35 12.84
C MET A 236 -14.37 -12.39 13.26
N GLU A 237 -14.52 -12.60 14.57
CA GLU A 237 -15.50 -13.55 15.14
C GLU A 237 -16.76 -12.86 15.64
N ASP A 238 -16.66 -11.60 16.05
CA ASP A 238 -17.81 -10.83 16.51
C ASP A 238 -18.72 -10.44 15.34
N LYS A 239 -19.91 -11.03 15.31
CA LYS A 239 -20.93 -10.77 14.27
C LYS A 239 -21.45 -9.33 14.25
N ASN A 240 -21.23 -8.57 15.31
CA ASN A 240 -21.64 -7.17 15.40
C ASN A 240 -20.54 -6.22 14.90
N HIS A 241 -19.35 -6.72 14.62
CA HIS A 241 -18.26 -5.91 14.08
C HIS A 241 -18.59 -5.48 12.65
N PRO A 242 -18.38 -4.20 12.26
CA PRO A 242 -18.76 -3.69 10.92
C PRO A 242 -18.12 -4.47 9.76
N PHE A 243 -16.94 -5.06 9.95
CA PHE A 243 -16.20 -5.80 8.92
C PHE A 243 -16.33 -7.33 9.04
N TYR A 244 -17.27 -7.84 9.84
CA TYR A 244 -17.46 -9.29 10.02
C TYR A 244 -17.73 -10.01 8.69
N GLU A 245 -18.70 -9.53 7.92
CA GLU A 245 -19.13 -10.20 6.69
C GLU A 245 -18.01 -10.21 5.63
N GLN A 246 -17.29 -9.10 5.47
CA GLN A 246 -16.16 -9.00 4.55
C GLN A 246 -15.02 -9.96 4.93
N ALA A 247 -14.65 -10.01 6.22
CA ALA A 247 -13.62 -10.91 6.71
C ALA A 247 -13.99 -12.38 6.49
N GLN A 248 -15.25 -12.77 6.78
CA GLN A 248 -15.73 -14.14 6.56
C GLN A 248 -15.78 -14.49 5.06
N ALA A 249 -16.19 -13.56 4.20
CA ALA A 249 -16.27 -13.77 2.75
C ALA A 249 -14.87 -13.92 2.14
N ALA A 250 -13.94 -13.05 2.48
CA ALA A 250 -12.54 -13.12 2.02
C ALA A 250 -11.88 -14.43 2.43
N TYR A 251 -12.02 -14.84 3.70
CA TYR A 251 -11.46 -16.09 4.19
C TYR A 251 -12.04 -17.32 3.47
N ARG A 252 -13.37 -17.37 3.26
CA ARG A 252 -14.01 -18.47 2.51
C ARG A 252 -13.51 -18.56 1.08
N PHE A 253 -13.39 -17.41 0.40
CA PHE A 253 -12.89 -17.34 -0.98
C PHE A 253 -11.46 -17.87 -1.06
N LEU A 254 -10.54 -17.33 -0.25
CA LEU A 254 -9.13 -17.71 -0.26
C LEU A 254 -8.92 -19.17 0.15
N SER A 255 -9.68 -19.69 1.12
CA SER A 255 -9.61 -21.10 1.55
C SER A 255 -10.03 -22.09 0.45
N GLY A 256 -10.81 -21.63 -0.53
CA GLY A 256 -11.20 -22.41 -1.72
C GLY A 256 -10.30 -22.21 -2.93
N ALA A 257 -9.44 -21.20 -2.93
CA ALA A 257 -8.64 -20.80 -4.08
C ALA A 257 -7.35 -21.62 -4.24
N THR A 258 -6.81 -21.57 -5.46
CA THR A 258 -5.47 -22.05 -5.80
C THR A 258 -4.66 -20.92 -6.43
N ASP A 259 -3.35 -20.94 -6.24
CA ASP A 259 -2.44 -20.01 -6.91
C ASP A 259 -2.22 -20.34 -8.39
N ALA A 260 -1.35 -19.59 -9.07
CA ALA A 260 -1.00 -19.80 -10.48
C ALA A 260 -0.26 -21.14 -10.73
N LYS A 261 0.36 -21.72 -9.70
CA LYS A 261 1.02 -23.02 -9.77
C LYS A 261 0.06 -24.19 -9.47
N GLY A 262 -1.22 -23.90 -9.20
CA GLY A 262 -2.22 -24.93 -8.85
C GLY A 262 -2.18 -25.38 -7.40
N ARG A 263 -1.38 -24.77 -6.52
CA ARG A 263 -1.32 -25.08 -5.10
C ARG A 263 -2.56 -24.50 -4.41
N LYS A 264 -3.22 -25.30 -3.58
CA LYS A 264 -4.27 -24.80 -2.70
C LYS A 264 -3.67 -23.83 -1.68
N LEU A 265 -4.25 -22.65 -1.51
CA LEU A 265 -3.75 -21.66 -0.58
C LEU A 265 -3.90 -22.13 0.87
N LYS A 266 -2.84 -21.96 1.65
CA LYS A 266 -2.88 -22.01 3.12
C LYS A 266 -3.22 -20.62 3.63
N VAL A 267 -4.37 -20.48 4.29
CA VAL A 267 -4.88 -19.17 4.74
C VAL A 267 -4.64 -19.01 6.23
N HIS A 268 -3.87 -17.98 6.57
CA HIS A 268 -3.65 -17.58 7.95
C HIS A 268 -4.66 -16.49 8.35
N LYS A 269 -5.16 -16.58 9.57
CA LYS A 269 -6.09 -15.60 10.13
C LYS A 269 -5.32 -14.51 10.85
N LEU A 270 -5.60 -13.25 10.53
CA LEU A 270 -5.11 -12.10 11.26
C LEU A 270 -6.30 -11.31 11.81
N CYS A 271 -6.35 -11.14 13.13
CA CYS A 271 -7.45 -10.44 13.77
C CYS A 271 -7.52 -8.97 13.32
N LEU A 272 -8.71 -8.40 13.34
CA LEU A 272 -8.94 -6.96 13.26
C LEU A 272 -8.89 -6.35 14.67
N THR A 273 -8.88 -5.02 14.75
CA THR A 273 -9.08 -4.30 16.01
C THR A 273 -10.38 -4.76 16.67
N LYS A 274 -10.39 -4.86 17.98
CA LYS A 274 -11.57 -5.30 18.73
C LYS A 274 -12.71 -4.31 18.64
N LYS A 275 -12.36 -3.03 18.55
CA LYS A 275 -13.30 -1.93 18.36
C LYS A 275 -12.90 -1.10 17.15
N PRO A 276 -13.87 -0.54 16.41
CA PRO A 276 -13.56 0.41 15.35
C PRO A 276 -12.70 1.55 15.87
N CYS A 277 -11.66 1.91 15.10
CA CYS A 277 -10.87 3.10 15.36
C CYS A 277 -11.67 4.33 14.92
N LEU A 278 -11.97 5.24 15.82
CA LEU A 278 -12.74 6.43 15.52
C LEU A 278 -11.83 7.64 15.39
N LEU A 279 -12.05 8.45 14.37
CA LEU A 279 -11.34 9.70 14.14
C LEU A 279 -11.59 10.69 15.29
N GLU A 280 -10.52 11.26 15.77
CA GLU A 280 -10.51 12.29 16.82
C GLU A 280 -9.73 13.51 16.37
N GLY A 281 -10.22 14.72 16.70
CA GLY A 281 -9.53 15.98 16.39
C GLY A 281 -9.69 16.42 14.94
N ALA A 282 -10.77 16.01 14.27
CA ALA A 282 -11.12 16.48 12.94
C ALA A 282 -11.32 18.01 12.88
N ASP A 283 -11.68 18.63 14.00
CA ASP A 283 -11.76 20.08 14.16
C ASP A 283 -10.41 20.82 13.97
N THR A 284 -9.31 20.09 13.90
CA THR A 284 -7.96 20.62 13.61
C THR A 284 -7.47 20.29 12.21
N ILE A 285 -8.32 19.72 11.36
CA ILE A 285 -8.09 19.48 9.94
C ILE A 285 -8.67 20.69 9.18
N ASP A 286 -7.91 21.25 8.25
CA ASP A 286 -8.35 22.41 7.49
C ASP A 286 -9.43 22.01 6.47
N ALA A 287 -10.50 22.76 6.40
CA ALA A 287 -11.50 22.60 5.34
C ALA A 287 -11.01 23.30 4.08
N VAL A 288 -10.78 22.55 3.01
CA VAL A 288 -10.31 23.04 1.72
C VAL A 288 -11.28 22.66 0.62
N GLU A 289 -11.61 23.59 -0.27
CA GLU A 289 -12.45 23.29 -1.45
C GLU A 289 -11.77 22.25 -2.34
N GLY A 290 -12.52 21.23 -2.75
CA GLY A 290 -12.01 20.12 -3.57
C GLY A 290 -11.49 18.95 -2.78
N THR A 291 -11.65 18.94 -1.45
CA THR A 291 -11.35 17.76 -0.59
C THR A 291 -12.59 17.29 0.13
N ILE A 292 -12.64 15.98 0.43
CA ILE A 292 -13.71 15.40 1.25
C ILE A 292 -13.44 15.78 2.71
N PRO A 293 -14.39 16.47 3.39
CA PRO A 293 -14.23 16.82 4.79
C PRO A 293 -14.26 15.57 5.68
N ARG A 294 -13.50 15.63 6.78
CA ARG A 294 -13.46 14.58 7.81
C ARG A 294 -14.20 15.03 9.05
N GLU A 295 -14.89 14.09 9.72
CA GLU A 295 -15.67 14.37 10.92
C GLU A 295 -15.22 13.53 12.11
N ASN A 296 -15.33 14.10 13.33
CA ASN A 296 -15.07 13.34 14.56
C ASN A 296 -16.06 12.18 14.69
N GLY A 297 -15.55 11.00 15.03
CA GLY A 297 -16.36 9.79 15.20
C GLY A 297 -16.54 8.97 13.94
N GLU A 298 -16.03 9.40 12.77
CA GLU A 298 -15.93 8.55 11.59
C GLU A 298 -15.03 7.34 11.89
N VAL A 299 -15.35 6.20 11.27
CA VAL A 299 -14.53 5.00 11.40
C VAL A 299 -13.31 5.14 10.49
N SER A 300 -12.12 5.14 11.11
CA SER A 300 -10.84 5.11 10.40
C SER A 300 -10.43 3.67 10.12
N ILE A 301 -9.79 3.44 8.98
CA ILE A 301 -9.25 2.12 8.64
C ILE A 301 -8.09 1.78 9.57
N ALA A 302 -8.27 0.74 10.37
CA ALA A 302 -7.31 0.24 11.35
C ALA A 302 -7.15 -1.28 11.19
N SER A 303 -6.54 -1.68 10.08
CA SER A 303 -6.26 -3.08 9.79
C SER A 303 -4.82 -3.44 10.14
N TYR A 304 -4.62 -4.48 10.95
CA TYR A 304 -3.29 -5.04 11.18
C TYR A 304 -2.70 -5.66 9.91
N MET A 305 -3.52 -5.93 8.87
CA MET A 305 -3.06 -6.43 7.57
C MET A 305 -2.20 -5.41 6.82
N ASN A 306 -2.34 -4.13 7.13
CA ASN A 306 -1.56 -3.06 6.52
C ASN A 306 -0.14 -2.94 7.10
N PHE A 307 0.50 -4.10 7.36
CA PHE A 307 1.90 -4.21 7.75
C PHE A 307 2.82 -4.15 6.52
N LEU A 308 4.09 -3.85 6.74
CA LEU A 308 5.14 -3.90 5.71
C LEU A 308 6.11 -5.05 6.01
N ILE A 309 6.38 -5.88 4.99
CA ILE A 309 7.43 -6.89 5.04
C ILE A 309 8.74 -6.24 4.58
N VAL A 310 9.79 -6.31 5.41
CA VAL A 310 11.14 -5.82 5.08
C VAL A 310 12.17 -6.93 5.29
N ASN A 311 13.42 -6.73 4.87
CA ASN A 311 14.47 -7.70 5.09
C ASN A 311 14.62 -8.05 6.58
N GLY A 312 14.31 -9.31 6.94
CA GLY A 312 14.45 -9.80 8.31
C GLY A 312 13.42 -9.29 9.34
N ALA A 313 12.43 -8.49 8.93
CA ALA A 313 11.38 -8.01 9.85
C ALA A 313 10.01 -7.82 9.18
N VAL A 314 8.99 -7.63 10.01
CA VAL A 314 7.65 -7.15 9.64
C VAL A 314 7.34 -5.93 10.51
N ILE A 315 7.09 -4.81 9.89
CA ILE A 315 6.71 -3.57 10.59
C ILE A 315 5.20 -3.57 10.72
N LEU A 316 4.71 -3.75 11.95
CA LEU A 316 3.31 -4.02 12.24
C LEU A 316 2.61 -2.79 12.86
N PRO A 317 1.50 -2.32 12.27
CA PRO A 317 0.71 -1.25 12.88
C PRO A 317 0.11 -1.67 14.22
N GLN A 318 0.04 -0.71 15.17
CA GLN A 318 -0.64 -0.84 16.44
C GLN A 318 -1.56 0.37 16.65
N TYR A 319 -2.67 0.16 17.34
CA TYR A 319 -3.71 1.15 17.46
C TYR A 319 -4.04 1.54 18.92
N GLY A 320 -3.38 0.90 19.90
CA GLY A 320 -3.76 0.98 21.33
C GLY A 320 -5.01 0.14 21.60
N ASP A 321 -5.27 -0.87 20.77
CA ASP A 321 -6.42 -1.77 20.87
C ASP A 321 -6.08 -3.03 21.69
N GLU A 322 -7.09 -3.67 22.27
CA GLU A 322 -6.93 -4.89 23.06
C GLU A 322 -6.33 -6.06 22.22
N ASN A 323 -6.50 -6.04 20.90
CA ASN A 323 -5.99 -7.05 19.97
C ASN A 323 -4.55 -6.78 19.48
N ASP A 324 -3.91 -5.65 19.84
CA ASP A 324 -2.54 -5.33 19.42
C ASP A 324 -1.55 -6.48 19.71
N ALA A 325 -1.59 -7.04 20.92
CA ALA A 325 -0.72 -8.15 21.29
C ALA A 325 -1.08 -9.48 20.61
N LEU A 326 -2.35 -9.70 20.28
CA LEU A 326 -2.79 -10.87 19.54
C LEU A 326 -2.31 -10.80 18.09
N ALA A 327 -2.49 -9.65 17.44
CA ALA A 327 -2.00 -9.41 16.08
C ALA A 327 -0.50 -9.65 15.97
N ALA A 328 0.29 -9.12 16.91
CA ALA A 328 1.74 -9.32 16.93
C ALA A 328 2.13 -10.81 17.03
N ARG A 329 1.45 -11.60 17.86
CA ARG A 329 1.67 -13.06 17.94
C ARG A 329 1.30 -13.76 16.64
N GLN A 330 0.14 -13.46 16.07
CA GLN A 330 -0.31 -14.07 14.81
C GLN A 330 0.66 -13.77 13.65
N VAL A 331 1.13 -12.52 13.55
CA VAL A 331 2.13 -12.14 12.53
C VAL A 331 3.46 -12.87 12.78
N GLN A 332 3.92 -12.99 14.05
CA GLN A 332 5.14 -13.74 14.37
C GLN A 332 5.02 -15.23 14.01
N GLU A 333 3.84 -15.83 14.12
CA GLU A 333 3.59 -17.22 13.70
C GLU A 333 3.65 -17.38 12.17
N MET A 334 3.22 -16.34 11.40
CA MET A 334 3.30 -16.32 9.94
C MET A 334 4.73 -16.11 9.44
N PHE A 335 5.55 -15.39 10.20
CA PHE A 335 6.92 -15.02 9.84
C PHE A 335 7.92 -15.44 10.92
N PRO A 336 8.15 -16.76 11.12
CA PRO A 336 9.00 -17.25 12.21
C PRO A 336 10.46 -16.79 12.13
N ASP A 337 10.94 -16.48 10.92
CA ASP A 337 12.33 -16.06 10.65
C ASP A 337 12.49 -14.53 10.56
N ARG A 338 11.44 -13.76 10.86
CA ARG A 338 11.45 -12.29 10.83
C ARG A 338 11.12 -11.72 12.20
N GLU A 339 11.74 -10.60 12.57
CA GLU A 339 11.38 -9.85 13.77
C GLU A 339 10.06 -9.10 13.52
N VAL A 340 9.06 -9.27 14.38
CA VAL A 340 7.86 -8.41 14.34
C VAL A 340 8.14 -7.15 15.13
N VAL A 341 8.08 -6.00 14.47
CA VAL A 341 8.33 -4.68 15.04
C VAL A 341 7.03 -3.89 15.11
N PRO A 342 6.34 -3.86 16.26
CA PRO A 342 5.12 -3.09 16.42
C PRO A 342 5.41 -1.59 16.49
N VAL A 343 4.62 -0.78 15.77
CA VAL A 343 4.70 0.68 15.78
C VAL A 343 3.32 1.27 16.01
N GLN A 344 3.18 2.22 16.93
CA GLN A 344 1.91 2.91 17.16
C GLN A 344 1.60 3.85 16.00
N THR A 345 0.55 3.56 15.24
CA THR A 345 0.23 4.24 13.99
C THR A 345 -1.22 4.74 13.88
N ARG A 346 -1.90 4.89 15.01
CA ARG A 346 -3.27 5.44 15.04
C ARG A 346 -3.39 6.78 14.30
N GLU A 347 -2.33 7.61 14.35
CA GLU A 347 -2.28 8.88 13.61
C GLU A 347 -2.30 8.70 12.09
N VAL A 348 -1.73 7.60 11.58
CA VAL A 348 -1.77 7.30 10.14
C VAL A 348 -3.17 6.80 9.76
N ALA A 349 -3.79 5.98 10.62
CA ALA A 349 -5.17 5.53 10.43
C ALA A 349 -6.15 6.71 10.33
N PHE A 350 -5.96 7.76 11.10
CA PHE A 350 -6.76 8.99 11.00
C PHE A 350 -6.62 9.69 9.64
N GLY A 351 -5.53 9.47 8.93
CA GLY A 351 -5.31 9.96 7.57
C GLY A 351 -5.93 9.11 6.47
N GLY A 352 -6.45 7.92 6.78
CA GLY A 352 -7.11 7.04 5.82
C GLY A 352 -6.31 5.82 5.37
N GLY A 353 -5.23 5.43 6.06
CA GLY A 353 -4.44 4.24 5.71
C GLY A 353 -3.47 3.85 6.81
N ASN A 354 -2.43 3.04 6.50
CA ASN A 354 -1.44 2.68 7.51
C ASN A 354 -0.03 2.44 6.92
N ILE A 355 0.80 1.61 7.58
CA ILE A 355 2.23 1.44 7.28
C ILE A 355 2.47 1.02 5.83
N HIS A 356 1.71 0.07 5.29
CA HIS A 356 1.84 -0.36 3.91
C HIS A 356 1.52 0.77 2.92
N CYS A 357 0.44 1.52 3.17
CA CYS A 357 0.02 2.64 2.34
C CYS A 357 1.05 3.77 2.23
N ILE A 358 1.82 4.02 3.31
CA ILE A 358 2.84 5.09 3.35
C ILE A 358 4.24 4.63 2.93
N THR A 359 4.38 3.40 2.43
CA THR A 359 5.67 2.79 2.09
C THR A 359 5.62 2.11 0.73
N GLN A 360 6.75 2.13 0.00
CA GLN A 360 6.93 1.40 -1.25
C GLN A 360 8.29 0.74 -1.27
N GLN A 361 8.32 -0.59 -1.29
CA GLN A 361 9.57 -1.35 -1.36
C GLN A 361 10.20 -1.27 -2.76
N GLN A 362 11.52 -1.18 -2.78
CA GLN A 362 12.34 -1.36 -3.97
C GLN A 362 13.06 -2.71 -3.86
N PRO A 363 12.83 -3.66 -4.77
CA PRO A 363 13.48 -4.96 -4.70
C PRO A 363 14.98 -4.85 -4.94
N LYS A 364 15.72 -5.78 -4.35
CA LYS A 364 17.14 -5.96 -4.62
C LYS A 364 17.33 -6.71 -5.93
N THR A 365 18.18 -6.20 -6.79
CA THR A 365 18.69 -6.92 -7.96
C THR A 365 20.11 -7.43 -7.66
N GLU A 366 20.46 -8.59 -8.19
CA GLU A 366 21.80 -9.16 -8.05
C GLU A 366 22.88 -8.31 -8.74
#